data_b8c6fb34d27b597ec53f340667257352
#
_entry.id   b8c6fb34d27b597ec53f340667257352
#
_cell.length_a   1.000
_cell.length_b   1.000
_cell.length_c   1.000
_cell.angle_alpha   90.00
_cell.angle_beta   90.00
_cell.angle_gamma   90.00
#
_symmetry.space_group_name_H-M   'P 1'
#
loop_
_entity.id
_entity.type
_entity.pdbx_description
1 polymer ?
#
loop_
_entity_poly.entity_id
_entity_poly.type
_entity_poly.pdbx_seq_one_letter_code
_entity_poly.pdbx_strand_id
1 'polypeptide(L)'
;MIRRVLISVVFLTGIVLSESAVRGMVIRVADSHELVLAAQRAVPGTNIVLEPGQYLGGLYLRDLAGTAESPIVIMGADPNDPPVFRGGGQALHLADCRYVTLRSLRAEGFPANGINIDDGGSYETPAHHITLEDITILRVGPEGNHDALKMSGVDRFVVWRCHFEGWGGSGIDMVGCHNGVIEDCSFVGRKGFSQSNGVQLKGGTAHVLVHRCLFRDAGHRSINLGGSTGLQFFRPSVGDYEAKDITVAGNHFTGSSAAVAWVTADGGHVHHNTIVLPEKWVLRVLQETEDPQFQPSQGGVFEHNLVVYDSRVQVFVNVGVRTAPETFTFRRNVWLDVEGCRRPSLPTAEQEGTYLCDVGAEAYEPAQDRELLRGTHENAR
;
A
#
# COMPACT_ATOMS: atom_id res chain seq x y z
N MET A 1 68.62 -46.88 -5.87
CA MET A 1 67.19 -47.30 -5.72
C MET A 1 66.30 -46.07 -5.80
N ILE A 2 65.78 -45.79 -6.99
CA ILE A 2 64.92 -44.64 -7.23
C ILE A 2 63.50 -45.15 -7.40
N ARG A 3 62.64 -44.82 -6.42
CA ARG A 3 61.20 -45.17 -6.47
C ARG A 3 60.48 -44.10 -7.33
N ARG A 4 59.92 -44.54 -8.44
CA ARG A 4 58.99 -43.76 -9.26
C ARG A 4 57.63 -43.73 -8.57
N VAL A 5 57.11 -42.53 -8.31
CA VAL A 5 55.74 -42.27 -7.89
C VAL A 5 54.89 -42.03 -9.15
N LEU A 6 53.92 -42.89 -9.38
CA LEU A 6 52.91 -42.68 -10.42
C LEU A 6 51.84 -41.75 -9.83
N ILE A 7 51.63 -40.61 -10.46
CA ILE A 7 50.49 -39.71 -10.18
C ILE A 7 49.37 -40.09 -11.17
N SER A 8 48.30 -40.67 -10.63
CA SER A 8 47.07 -40.88 -11.42
C SER A 8 46.26 -39.59 -11.47
N VAL A 9 46.11 -39.01 -12.66
CA VAL A 9 45.24 -37.88 -12.95
C VAL A 9 43.83 -38.42 -13.19
N VAL A 10 42.93 -38.18 -12.27
CA VAL A 10 41.50 -38.47 -12.44
C VAL A 10 40.88 -37.27 -13.20
N PHE A 11 40.45 -37.50 -14.42
CA PHE A 11 39.61 -36.59 -15.15
C PHE A 11 38.20 -36.62 -14.57
N LEU A 12 37.79 -35.60 -13.80
CA LEU A 12 36.40 -35.35 -13.51
C LEU A 12 35.74 -34.75 -14.77
N THR A 13 34.97 -35.53 -15.48
CA THR A 13 34.04 -35.05 -16.49
C THR A 13 32.90 -34.32 -15.75
N GLY A 14 32.99 -32.98 -15.75
CA GLY A 14 31.91 -32.14 -15.29
C GLY A 14 30.67 -32.32 -16.16
N ILE A 15 29.62 -32.90 -15.61
CA ILE A 15 28.30 -32.85 -16.24
C ILE A 15 27.85 -31.41 -16.13
N VAL A 16 27.89 -30.65 -17.19
CA VAL A 16 27.22 -29.36 -17.34
C VAL A 16 25.73 -29.68 -17.44
N LEU A 17 25.04 -29.63 -16.33
CA LEU A 17 23.61 -29.56 -16.35
C LEU A 17 23.24 -28.20 -17.00
N SER A 18 22.84 -28.24 -18.26
CA SER A 18 22.22 -27.10 -18.89
C SER A 18 20.95 -26.82 -18.13
N GLU A 19 20.91 -25.73 -17.34
CA GLU A 19 19.67 -25.13 -16.91
C GLU A 19 18.88 -24.75 -18.18
N SER A 20 18.02 -25.65 -18.63
CA SER A 20 16.98 -25.30 -19.57
C SER A 20 16.06 -24.33 -18.83
N ALA A 21 16.23 -23.04 -19.10
CA ALA A 21 15.25 -22.03 -18.70
C ALA A 21 13.89 -22.52 -19.17
N VAL A 22 13.04 -22.93 -18.24
CA VAL A 22 11.65 -23.28 -18.52
C VAL A 22 11.05 -22.01 -19.12
N ARG A 23 10.89 -21.95 -20.44
CA ARG A 23 10.16 -20.86 -21.09
C ARG A 23 8.75 -20.96 -20.56
N GLY A 24 8.35 -20.00 -19.71
CA GLY A 24 6.99 -19.93 -19.17
C GLY A 24 5.98 -19.96 -20.31
N MET A 25 4.87 -20.66 -20.09
CA MET A 25 3.74 -20.69 -21.04
C MET A 25 3.18 -19.28 -21.19
N VAL A 26 3.02 -18.79 -22.42
CA VAL A 26 2.34 -17.51 -22.70
C VAL A 26 0.96 -17.80 -23.26
N ILE A 27 -0.08 -17.27 -22.59
CA ILE A 27 -1.47 -17.38 -23.03
C ILE A 27 -1.96 -15.96 -23.31
N ARG A 28 -2.32 -15.64 -24.56
CA ARG A 28 -2.95 -14.37 -24.90
C ARG A 28 -4.45 -14.50 -24.78
N VAL A 29 -5.09 -13.46 -24.24
CA VAL A 29 -6.54 -13.41 -24.00
C VAL A 29 -7.09 -12.05 -24.44
N ALA A 30 -8.28 -12.04 -25.03
CA ALA A 30 -8.93 -10.84 -25.54
C ALA A 30 -10.22 -10.48 -24.79
N ASP A 31 -10.68 -11.34 -23.89
CA ASP A 31 -11.88 -11.09 -23.08
C ASP A 31 -11.80 -11.76 -21.71
N SER A 32 -12.80 -11.47 -20.87
CA SER A 32 -12.90 -11.95 -19.49
C SER A 32 -13.11 -13.46 -19.38
N HIS A 33 -13.80 -14.06 -20.33
CA HIS A 33 -14.03 -15.51 -20.36
C HIS A 33 -12.71 -16.25 -20.63
N GLU A 34 -11.98 -15.81 -21.63
CA GLU A 34 -10.65 -16.35 -21.95
C GLU A 34 -9.67 -16.19 -20.79
N LEU A 35 -9.72 -15.04 -20.09
CA LEU A 35 -8.89 -14.81 -18.89
C LEU A 35 -9.18 -15.85 -17.80
N VAL A 36 -10.46 -16.13 -17.50
CA VAL A 36 -10.83 -17.14 -16.51
C VAL A 36 -10.36 -18.53 -16.93
N LEU A 37 -10.52 -18.89 -18.19
CA LEU A 37 -10.04 -20.18 -18.70
C LEU A 37 -8.52 -20.31 -18.68
N ALA A 38 -7.81 -19.21 -18.96
CA ALA A 38 -6.35 -19.16 -18.88
C ALA A 38 -5.88 -19.31 -17.42
N ALA A 39 -6.53 -18.61 -16.49
CA ALA A 39 -6.22 -18.71 -15.06
C ALA A 39 -6.42 -20.12 -14.49
N GLN A 40 -7.51 -20.80 -14.88
CA GLN A 40 -7.77 -22.19 -14.47
C GLN A 40 -6.72 -23.20 -14.94
N ARG A 41 -5.97 -22.87 -16.00
CA ARG A 41 -4.94 -23.74 -16.60
C ARG A 41 -3.52 -23.28 -16.23
N ALA A 42 -3.40 -22.17 -15.51
CA ALA A 42 -2.12 -21.59 -15.16
C ALA A 42 -1.32 -22.54 -14.27
N VAL A 43 -0.07 -22.72 -14.64
CA VAL A 43 0.95 -23.45 -13.87
C VAL A 43 2.12 -22.50 -13.57
N PRO A 44 3.04 -22.83 -12.66
CA PRO A 44 4.21 -21.99 -12.41
C PRO A 44 4.90 -21.54 -13.70
N GLY A 45 5.18 -20.24 -13.83
CA GLY A 45 5.77 -19.61 -15.00
C GLY A 45 4.79 -19.21 -16.12
N THR A 46 3.49 -19.41 -15.92
CA THR A 46 2.48 -18.95 -16.91
C THR A 46 2.40 -17.41 -16.93
N ASN A 47 2.48 -16.85 -18.14
CA ASN A 47 2.20 -15.45 -18.43
C ASN A 47 0.87 -15.33 -19.17
N ILE A 48 -0.15 -14.78 -18.52
CA ILE A 48 -1.45 -14.48 -19.13
C ILE A 48 -1.38 -13.03 -19.62
N VAL A 49 -1.40 -12.82 -20.91
CA VAL A 49 -1.22 -11.52 -21.56
C VAL A 49 -2.56 -11.06 -22.11
N LEU A 50 -3.10 -9.99 -21.54
CA LEU A 50 -4.36 -9.40 -21.92
C LEU A 50 -4.16 -8.42 -23.08
N GLU A 51 -4.85 -8.62 -24.18
CA GLU A 51 -4.86 -7.65 -25.28
C GLU A 51 -5.56 -6.34 -24.84
N PRO A 52 -5.20 -5.18 -25.41
CA PRO A 52 -5.90 -3.94 -25.15
C PRO A 52 -7.40 -4.06 -25.41
N GLY A 53 -8.21 -3.44 -24.56
CA GLY A 53 -9.67 -3.48 -24.71
C GLY A 53 -10.42 -3.45 -23.38
N GLN A 54 -11.73 -3.69 -23.47
CA GLN A 54 -12.61 -3.72 -22.30
C GLN A 54 -12.88 -5.15 -21.84
N TYR A 55 -12.70 -5.35 -20.54
CA TYR A 55 -12.94 -6.61 -19.86
C TYR A 55 -14.10 -6.44 -18.87
N LEU A 56 -15.02 -7.39 -18.84
CA LEU A 56 -16.09 -7.42 -17.84
C LEU A 56 -15.47 -7.77 -16.48
N GLY A 57 -15.76 -6.99 -15.44
CA GLY A 57 -15.37 -7.31 -14.07
C GLY A 57 -16.20 -8.43 -13.45
N GLY A 58 -16.07 -8.62 -12.14
CA GLY A 58 -16.71 -9.69 -11.39
C GLY A 58 -15.96 -11.01 -11.47
N LEU A 59 -14.68 -10.98 -11.85
CA LEU A 59 -13.88 -12.18 -12.03
C LEU A 59 -13.35 -12.69 -10.68
N TYR A 60 -13.55 -13.97 -10.42
CA TYR A 60 -13.02 -14.67 -9.26
C TYR A 60 -11.94 -15.67 -9.72
N LEU A 61 -10.69 -15.36 -9.34
CA LEU A 61 -9.51 -16.17 -9.66
C LEU A 61 -8.99 -16.78 -8.36
N ARG A 62 -8.91 -18.08 -8.32
CA ARG A 62 -8.60 -18.80 -7.08
C ARG A 62 -7.46 -19.79 -7.30
N ASP A 63 -6.71 -20.05 -6.21
CA ASP A 63 -5.69 -21.10 -6.12
C ASP A 63 -4.56 -20.97 -7.17
N LEU A 64 -4.30 -19.74 -7.65
CA LEU A 64 -3.17 -19.49 -8.55
C LEU A 64 -1.87 -19.70 -7.77
N ALA A 65 -1.08 -20.66 -8.22
CA ALA A 65 0.08 -21.16 -7.49
C ALA A 65 1.35 -21.11 -8.34
N GLY A 66 2.02 -19.96 -8.36
CA GLY A 66 3.38 -19.83 -8.87
C GLY A 66 4.43 -20.31 -7.86
N THR A 67 5.71 -20.13 -8.21
CA THR A 67 6.86 -20.31 -7.32
C THR A 67 7.77 -19.09 -7.36
N ALA A 68 8.75 -19.01 -6.48
CA ALA A 68 9.70 -17.89 -6.45
C ALA A 68 10.46 -17.76 -7.78
N GLU A 69 10.86 -18.88 -8.39
CA GLU A 69 11.59 -18.95 -9.64
C GLU A 69 10.69 -18.81 -10.87
N SER A 70 9.40 -19.10 -10.70
CA SER A 70 8.42 -19.19 -11.79
C SER A 70 7.05 -18.64 -11.34
N PRO A 71 6.91 -17.32 -11.10
CA PRO A 71 5.63 -16.74 -10.72
C PRO A 71 4.62 -16.83 -11.87
N ILE A 72 3.33 -16.78 -11.53
CA ILE A 72 2.27 -16.56 -12.51
C ILE A 72 2.10 -15.06 -12.71
N VAL A 73 2.11 -14.60 -13.96
CA VAL A 73 1.96 -13.18 -14.30
C VAL A 73 0.69 -12.96 -15.12
N ILE A 74 -0.17 -12.06 -14.67
CA ILE A 74 -1.36 -11.58 -15.40
C ILE A 74 -1.07 -10.13 -15.77
N MET A 75 -0.92 -9.82 -17.07
CA MET A 75 -0.44 -8.51 -17.48
C MET A 75 -1.10 -8.00 -18.76
N GLY A 76 -1.22 -6.68 -18.89
CA GLY A 76 -1.57 -6.03 -20.16
C GLY A 76 -0.47 -6.24 -21.20
N ALA A 77 -0.86 -6.40 -22.46
CA ALA A 77 0.06 -6.57 -23.59
C ALA A 77 0.83 -5.28 -23.90
N ASP A 78 0.20 -4.13 -23.72
CA ASP A 78 0.79 -2.81 -23.90
C ASP A 78 0.60 -1.97 -22.63
N PRO A 79 1.66 -1.56 -21.94
CA PRO A 79 1.54 -0.70 -20.75
C PRO A 79 1.00 0.71 -21.06
N ASN A 80 1.07 1.18 -22.31
CA ASN A 80 0.51 2.46 -22.73
C ASN A 80 -0.97 2.38 -23.11
N ASP A 81 -1.49 1.18 -23.36
CA ASP A 81 -2.91 0.91 -23.60
C ASP A 81 -3.35 -0.32 -22.79
N PRO A 82 -3.40 -0.18 -21.44
CA PRO A 82 -3.71 -1.29 -20.55
C PRO A 82 -5.17 -1.75 -20.72
N PRO A 83 -5.45 -3.06 -20.56
CA PRO A 83 -6.79 -3.58 -20.54
C PRO A 83 -7.61 -2.94 -19.41
N VAL A 84 -8.86 -2.55 -19.71
CA VAL A 84 -9.74 -1.82 -18.79
C VAL A 84 -10.86 -2.72 -18.31
N PHE A 85 -10.88 -3.03 -17.03
CA PHE A 85 -11.98 -3.75 -16.38
C PHE A 85 -13.10 -2.78 -16.01
N ARG A 86 -14.33 -3.11 -16.40
CA ARG A 86 -15.55 -2.35 -16.08
C ARG A 86 -16.75 -3.27 -15.93
N GLY A 87 -17.78 -2.79 -15.24
CA GLY A 87 -19.01 -3.55 -15.00
C GLY A 87 -18.85 -4.66 -13.95
N GLY A 88 -19.98 -5.17 -13.45
CA GLY A 88 -19.98 -6.06 -12.29
C GLY A 88 -19.80 -5.32 -10.97
N GLY A 89 -19.58 -6.06 -9.88
CA GLY A 89 -19.42 -5.49 -8.54
C GLY A 89 -18.01 -4.99 -8.24
N GLN A 90 -17.00 -5.66 -8.81
CA GLN A 90 -15.56 -5.39 -8.65
C GLN A 90 -14.81 -5.88 -9.89
N ALA A 91 -13.54 -5.49 -10.08
CA ALA A 91 -12.79 -5.97 -11.23
C ALA A 91 -12.35 -7.42 -11.07
N LEU A 92 -11.50 -7.67 -10.10
CA LEU A 92 -10.86 -8.96 -9.83
C LEU A 92 -10.97 -9.30 -8.35
N HIS A 93 -11.14 -10.58 -8.06
CA HIS A 93 -10.96 -11.14 -6.74
C HIS A 93 -9.97 -12.32 -6.83
N LEU A 94 -8.80 -12.17 -6.22
CA LEU A 94 -7.80 -13.22 -6.08
C LEU A 94 -7.94 -13.84 -4.70
N ALA A 95 -8.22 -15.15 -4.63
CA ALA A 95 -8.39 -15.89 -3.38
C ALA A 95 -7.37 -17.02 -3.29
N ASP A 96 -6.69 -17.14 -2.15
CA ASP A 96 -5.70 -18.19 -1.85
C ASP A 96 -4.63 -18.34 -2.94
N CYS A 97 -4.07 -17.20 -3.37
CA CYS A 97 -3.07 -17.16 -4.43
C CYS A 97 -1.66 -17.00 -3.84
N ARG A 98 -0.65 -17.54 -4.55
CA ARG A 98 0.76 -17.38 -4.17
C ARG A 98 1.68 -17.19 -5.37
N TYR A 99 2.68 -16.34 -5.21
CA TYR A 99 3.63 -15.96 -6.28
C TYR A 99 2.89 -15.54 -7.56
N VAL A 100 2.01 -14.55 -7.41
CA VAL A 100 1.20 -13.98 -8.50
C VAL A 100 1.54 -12.51 -8.67
N THR A 101 1.74 -12.10 -9.91
CA THR A 101 1.93 -10.69 -10.29
C THR A 101 0.78 -10.24 -11.17
N LEU A 102 0.13 -9.12 -10.78
CA LEU A 102 -0.74 -8.33 -11.64
C LEU A 102 0.05 -7.14 -12.16
N ARG A 103 0.05 -6.90 -13.48
CA ARG A 103 0.82 -5.80 -14.08
C ARG A 103 0.07 -5.08 -15.19
N SER A 104 0.17 -3.75 -15.21
CA SER A 104 -0.37 -2.89 -16.27
C SER A 104 -1.84 -3.17 -16.57
N LEU A 105 -2.70 -3.10 -15.54
CA LEU A 105 -4.14 -3.30 -15.62
C LEU A 105 -4.86 -2.04 -15.10
N ARG A 106 -6.05 -1.78 -15.64
CA ARG A 106 -6.90 -0.68 -15.18
C ARG A 106 -8.27 -1.19 -14.73
N ALA A 107 -8.68 -0.85 -13.52
CA ALA A 107 -10.02 -1.10 -12.97
C ALA A 107 -10.76 0.22 -12.80
N GLU A 108 -12.02 0.32 -13.26
CA GLU A 108 -12.69 1.62 -13.33
C GLU A 108 -14.21 1.52 -13.15
N GLY A 109 -14.74 2.39 -12.25
CA GLY A 109 -16.18 2.62 -12.15
C GLY A 109 -16.97 1.49 -11.48
N PHE A 110 -16.39 0.79 -10.51
CA PHE A 110 -17.07 -0.28 -9.79
C PHE A 110 -17.92 0.26 -8.63
N PRO A 111 -19.12 -0.32 -8.40
CA PRO A 111 -19.98 0.11 -7.29
C PRO A 111 -19.52 -0.40 -5.91
N ALA A 112 -18.71 -1.43 -5.87
CA ALA A 112 -18.07 -1.96 -4.66
C ALA A 112 -16.56 -1.73 -4.71
N ASN A 113 -15.74 -2.71 -4.31
CA ASN A 113 -14.28 -2.60 -4.34
C ASN A 113 -13.72 -2.64 -5.77
N GLY A 114 -12.51 -2.13 -5.96
CA GLY A 114 -11.80 -2.28 -7.24
C GLY A 114 -11.23 -3.69 -7.41
N ILE A 115 -10.22 -4.04 -6.61
CA ILE A 115 -9.60 -5.37 -6.58
C ILE A 115 -9.62 -5.90 -5.15
N ASN A 116 -9.97 -7.18 -4.99
CA ASN A 116 -9.85 -7.92 -3.74
C ASN A 116 -8.77 -8.98 -3.83
N ILE A 117 -8.00 -9.13 -2.75
CA ILE A 117 -7.00 -10.20 -2.59
C ILE A 117 -7.12 -10.74 -1.17
N ASP A 118 -7.37 -12.04 -1.02
CA ASP A 118 -7.48 -12.65 0.31
C ASP A 118 -6.95 -14.09 0.40
N ASP A 119 -6.92 -14.58 1.63
CA ASP A 119 -6.47 -15.93 2.01
C ASP A 119 -7.48 -17.04 1.68
N GLY A 120 -8.52 -16.74 0.90
CA GLY A 120 -9.57 -17.72 0.57
C GLY A 120 -10.43 -18.14 1.76
N GLY A 121 -10.35 -17.42 2.89
CA GLY A 121 -11.02 -17.74 4.15
C GLY A 121 -10.24 -18.72 5.03
N SER A 122 -8.98 -19.01 4.71
CA SER A 122 -8.08 -19.82 5.52
C SER A 122 -7.20 -18.92 6.39
N TYR A 123 -7.66 -18.56 7.58
CA TYR A 123 -6.97 -17.64 8.49
C TYR A 123 -5.55 -18.09 8.89
N GLU A 124 -5.24 -19.37 8.80
CA GLU A 124 -3.95 -19.96 9.18
C GLU A 124 -2.93 -19.95 8.03
N THR A 125 -3.40 -19.94 6.79
CA THR A 125 -2.55 -19.98 5.59
C THR A 125 -2.79 -18.72 4.76
N PRO A 126 -1.89 -17.73 4.81
CA PRO A 126 -2.06 -16.49 4.07
C PRO A 126 -1.87 -16.70 2.56
N ALA A 127 -2.56 -15.92 1.74
CA ALA A 127 -2.09 -15.64 0.39
C ALA A 127 -0.71 -14.97 0.49
N HIS A 128 0.23 -15.24 -0.42
CA HIS A 128 1.56 -14.69 -0.22
C HIS A 128 2.34 -14.45 -1.52
N HIS A 129 3.34 -13.56 -1.42
CA HIS A 129 4.18 -13.16 -2.56
C HIS A 129 3.32 -12.65 -3.73
N ILE A 130 2.47 -11.68 -3.40
CA ILE A 130 1.59 -11.02 -4.37
C ILE A 130 2.22 -9.69 -4.78
N THR A 131 2.33 -9.45 -6.08
CA THR A 131 2.84 -8.19 -6.62
C THR A 131 1.76 -7.51 -7.46
N LEU A 132 1.50 -6.23 -7.19
CA LEU A 132 0.75 -5.33 -8.03
C LEU A 132 1.71 -4.29 -8.59
N GLU A 133 1.85 -4.22 -9.90
CA GLU A 133 2.78 -3.32 -10.58
C GLU A 133 2.06 -2.55 -11.69
N ASP A 134 2.20 -1.21 -11.71
CA ASP A 134 1.56 -0.34 -12.71
C ASP A 134 0.03 -0.55 -12.80
N ILE A 135 -0.63 -0.74 -11.66
CA ILE A 135 -2.09 -0.90 -11.59
C ILE A 135 -2.75 0.46 -11.41
N THR A 136 -3.80 0.71 -12.18
CA THR A 136 -4.63 1.91 -12.03
C THR A 136 -6.03 1.53 -11.57
N ILE A 137 -6.51 2.09 -10.44
CA ILE A 137 -7.88 1.88 -9.94
C ILE A 137 -8.56 3.23 -9.77
N LEU A 138 -9.66 3.42 -10.50
CA LEU A 138 -10.36 4.69 -10.58
C LEU A 138 -11.83 4.57 -10.24
N ARG A 139 -12.34 5.49 -9.42
CA ARG A 139 -13.77 5.72 -9.17
C ARG A 139 -14.51 4.46 -8.75
N VAL A 140 -14.15 3.91 -7.59
CA VAL A 140 -14.79 2.74 -7.02
C VAL A 140 -15.59 3.10 -5.77
N GLY A 141 -16.76 2.48 -5.60
CA GLY A 141 -17.64 2.61 -4.45
C GLY A 141 -17.67 4.02 -3.86
N PRO A 142 -18.49 4.95 -4.36
CA PRO A 142 -18.38 6.37 -3.99
C PRO A 142 -18.61 6.64 -2.50
N GLU A 143 -19.29 5.73 -1.81
CA GLU A 143 -19.64 5.89 -0.40
C GLU A 143 -19.40 4.60 0.39
N GLY A 144 -19.23 4.72 1.70
CA GLY A 144 -19.14 3.60 2.63
C GLY A 144 -17.80 2.86 2.58
N ASN A 145 -17.81 1.61 2.99
CA ASN A 145 -16.61 0.77 3.12
C ASN A 145 -16.31 0.04 1.79
N HIS A 146 -16.04 0.83 0.75
CA HIS A 146 -15.64 0.33 -0.56
C HIS A 146 -14.23 0.81 -0.89
N ASP A 147 -13.33 -0.12 -1.07
CA ASP A 147 -11.90 0.12 -1.16
C ASP A 147 -11.40 -0.02 -2.61
N ALA A 148 -10.43 0.80 -3.01
CA ALA A 148 -9.86 0.62 -4.34
C ALA A 148 -9.10 -0.71 -4.41
N LEU A 149 -8.25 -0.99 -3.43
CA LEU A 149 -7.61 -2.29 -3.23
C LEU A 149 -7.92 -2.80 -1.82
N LYS A 150 -8.58 -3.95 -1.72
CA LYS A 150 -8.84 -4.66 -0.47
C LYS A 150 -7.92 -5.86 -0.33
N MET A 151 -7.20 -5.95 0.78
CA MET A 151 -6.31 -7.08 1.06
C MET A 151 -6.63 -7.67 2.43
N SER A 152 -6.72 -9.00 2.54
CA SER A 152 -7.00 -9.67 3.81
C SER A 152 -6.17 -10.95 3.93
N GLY A 153 -5.33 -11.06 4.97
CA GLY A 153 -4.48 -12.23 5.17
C GLY A 153 -3.47 -12.44 4.06
N VAL A 154 -2.74 -11.38 3.68
CA VAL A 154 -1.69 -11.45 2.64
C VAL A 154 -0.32 -11.24 3.26
N ASP A 155 0.58 -12.19 3.06
CA ASP A 155 1.97 -12.13 3.52
C ASP A 155 2.95 -11.90 2.36
N ARG A 156 3.98 -11.07 2.57
CA ARG A 156 4.98 -10.73 1.54
C ARG A 156 4.35 -10.22 0.24
N PHE A 157 3.90 -8.99 0.26
CA PHE A 157 3.31 -8.33 -0.90
C PHE A 157 4.10 -7.09 -1.31
N VAL A 158 3.94 -6.73 -2.58
CA VAL A 158 4.47 -5.47 -3.15
C VAL A 158 3.37 -4.77 -3.94
N VAL A 159 3.12 -3.51 -3.62
CA VAL A 159 2.27 -2.62 -4.43
C VAL A 159 3.17 -1.50 -4.94
N TRP A 160 3.47 -1.52 -6.23
CA TRP A 160 4.49 -0.66 -6.82
C TRP A 160 3.99 0.10 -8.05
N ARG A 161 4.27 1.40 -8.09
CA ARG A 161 3.88 2.31 -9.18
C ARG A 161 2.38 2.25 -9.51
N CYS A 162 1.55 2.07 -8.49
CA CYS A 162 0.11 2.00 -8.67
C CYS A 162 -0.54 3.38 -8.48
N HIS A 163 -1.66 3.60 -9.16
CA HIS A 163 -2.43 4.82 -9.08
C HIS A 163 -3.87 4.55 -8.60
N PHE A 164 -4.29 5.28 -7.57
CA PHE A 164 -5.62 5.19 -6.98
C PHE A 164 -6.29 6.57 -7.00
N GLU A 165 -7.48 6.67 -7.59
CA GLU A 165 -8.24 7.93 -7.62
C GLU A 165 -9.73 7.70 -7.36
N GLY A 166 -10.26 8.27 -6.29
CA GLY A 166 -11.69 8.24 -5.92
C GLY A 166 -12.15 6.85 -5.44
N TRP A 167 -12.38 6.75 -4.14
CA TRP A 167 -12.86 5.56 -3.43
C TRP A 167 -13.78 5.96 -2.28
N GLY A 168 -14.58 5.02 -1.76
CA GLY A 168 -15.46 5.27 -0.62
C GLY A 168 -14.76 5.08 0.72
N GLY A 169 -14.22 3.90 0.95
CA GLY A 169 -13.50 3.52 2.17
C GLY A 169 -12.04 3.94 2.12
N SER A 170 -11.18 3.07 1.64
CA SER A 170 -9.73 3.30 1.57
C SER A 170 -9.19 3.12 0.15
N GLY A 171 -8.13 3.85 -0.20
CA GLY A 171 -7.36 3.57 -1.40
C GLY A 171 -6.75 2.17 -1.34
N ILE A 172 -6.12 1.83 -0.21
CA ILE A 172 -5.77 0.44 0.15
C ILE A 172 -6.27 0.16 1.56
N ASP A 173 -7.07 -0.90 1.75
CA ASP A 173 -7.48 -1.41 3.06
C ASP A 173 -6.87 -2.79 3.30
N MET A 174 -6.11 -2.91 4.37
CA MET A 174 -5.41 -4.14 4.76
C MET A 174 -5.94 -4.66 6.09
N VAL A 175 -6.28 -5.95 6.13
CA VAL A 175 -6.71 -6.66 7.33
C VAL A 175 -5.79 -7.85 7.54
N GLY A 176 -4.93 -7.80 8.56
CA GLY A 176 -3.98 -8.87 8.88
C GLY A 176 -3.02 -9.19 7.75
N CYS A 177 -2.45 -8.15 7.12
CA CYS A 177 -1.42 -8.27 6.09
C CYS A 177 -0.03 -8.05 6.69
N HIS A 178 0.97 -8.81 6.22
CA HIS A 178 2.30 -8.80 6.83
C HIS A 178 3.43 -8.71 5.80
N ASN A 179 4.57 -8.14 6.24
CA ASN A 179 5.82 -8.14 5.47
C ASN A 179 5.67 -7.56 4.07
N GLY A 180 5.03 -6.40 3.96
CA GLY A 180 4.69 -5.80 2.68
C GLY A 180 5.35 -4.45 2.42
N VAL A 181 5.36 -4.07 1.15
CA VAL A 181 5.85 -2.77 0.68
C VAL A 181 4.81 -2.11 -0.22
N ILE A 182 4.52 -0.83 0.04
CA ILE A 182 3.75 0.05 -0.84
C ILE A 182 4.70 1.16 -1.26
N GLU A 183 5.06 1.22 -2.54
CA GLU A 183 6.14 2.09 -3.01
C GLU A 183 5.82 2.77 -4.34
N ASP A 184 6.26 4.03 -4.48
CA ASP A 184 6.09 4.84 -5.69
C ASP A 184 4.63 4.93 -6.17
N CYS A 185 3.66 4.87 -5.24
CA CYS A 185 2.23 4.90 -5.53
C CYS A 185 1.65 6.31 -5.38
N SER A 186 0.52 6.57 -6.05
CA SER A 186 -0.22 7.81 -5.90
C SER A 186 -1.66 7.58 -5.45
N PHE A 187 -2.10 8.35 -4.47
CA PHE A 187 -3.43 8.32 -3.88
C PHE A 187 -4.05 9.71 -4.01
N VAL A 188 -5.07 9.83 -4.86
CA VAL A 188 -5.68 11.11 -5.19
C VAL A 188 -7.15 11.10 -4.79
N GLY A 189 -7.51 11.98 -3.88
CA GLY A 189 -8.89 12.20 -3.50
C GLY A 189 -9.71 12.78 -4.65
N ARG A 190 -11.00 12.46 -4.65
CA ARG A 190 -11.94 12.92 -5.67
C ARG A 190 -13.23 13.43 -5.04
N LYS A 191 -13.66 14.61 -5.45
CA LYS A 191 -14.95 15.17 -5.02
C LYS A 191 -16.11 14.23 -5.37
N GLY A 192 -17.01 14.01 -4.39
CA GLY A 192 -18.16 13.10 -4.54
C GLY A 192 -17.88 11.67 -4.09
N PHE A 193 -16.69 11.43 -3.51
CA PHE A 193 -16.33 10.16 -2.87
C PHE A 193 -16.10 10.40 -1.38
N SER A 194 -16.48 9.45 -0.50
CA SER A 194 -16.38 9.63 0.95
C SER A 194 -14.94 9.54 1.48
N GLN A 195 -14.10 8.72 0.88
CA GLN A 195 -12.65 8.66 1.09
C GLN A 195 -12.22 8.72 2.56
N SER A 196 -12.44 7.64 3.29
CA SER A 196 -12.08 7.61 4.72
C SER A 196 -10.57 7.66 4.92
N ASN A 197 -9.81 6.84 4.17
CA ASN A 197 -8.35 6.79 4.26
C ASN A 197 -7.69 6.64 2.87
N GLY A 198 -6.45 7.09 2.75
CA GLY A 198 -5.59 6.73 1.62
C GLY A 198 -5.12 5.29 1.75
N VAL A 199 -4.35 4.99 2.81
CA VAL A 199 -3.93 3.63 3.17
C VAL A 199 -4.38 3.34 4.59
N GLN A 200 -5.03 2.20 4.80
CA GLN A 200 -5.41 1.70 6.13
C GLN A 200 -4.79 0.34 6.39
N LEU A 201 -4.13 0.20 7.55
CA LEU A 201 -3.43 -1.01 7.97
C LEU A 201 -4.01 -1.46 9.32
N LYS A 202 -4.87 -2.50 9.32
CA LYS A 202 -5.62 -2.90 10.53
C LYS A 202 -5.75 -4.41 10.69
N GLY A 203 -6.47 -4.85 11.71
CA GLY A 203 -6.81 -6.27 11.93
C GLY A 203 -5.61 -7.16 12.15
N GLY A 204 -4.57 -6.66 12.84
CA GLY A 204 -3.32 -7.37 13.08
C GLY A 204 -2.25 -7.14 12.00
N THR A 205 -2.42 -6.16 11.10
CA THR A 205 -1.40 -5.85 10.07
C THR A 205 -0.08 -5.39 10.70
N ALA A 206 1.04 -5.97 10.23
CA ALA A 206 2.36 -5.65 10.78
C ALA A 206 3.49 -5.71 9.74
N HIS A 207 4.62 -5.02 10.07
CA HIS A 207 5.86 -5.03 9.27
C HIS A 207 5.64 -4.56 7.82
N VAL A 208 4.95 -3.44 7.65
CA VAL A 208 4.67 -2.84 6.33
C VAL A 208 5.43 -1.53 6.18
N LEU A 209 6.04 -1.35 5.02
CA LEU A 209 6.70 -0.12 4.59
C LEU A 209 5.82 0.62 3.58
N VAL A 210 5.49 1.88 3.85
CA VAL A 210 4.87 2.81 2.89
C VAL A 210 5.90 3.87 2.52
N HIS A 211 6.38 3.84 1.28
CA HIS A 211 7.56 4.58 0.89
C HIS A 211 7.40 5.31 -0.46
N ARG A 212 7.91 6.56 -0.54
CA ARG A 212 7.92 7.40 -1.75
C ARG A 212 6.58 7.51 -2.46
N CYS A 213 5.50 7.52 -1.69
CA CYS A 213 4.15 7.68 -2.21
C CYS A 213 3.68 9.13 -2.16
N LEU A 214 2.78 9.48 -3.08
CA LEU A 214 2.08 10.77 -3.13
C LEU A 214 0.67 10.60 -2.59
N PHE A 215 0.29 11.43 -1.61
CA PHE A 215 -1.05 11.52 -1.06
C PHE A 215 -1.58 12.94 -1.28
N ARG A 216 -2.63 13.09 -2.08
CA ARG A 216 -3.28 14.38 -2.30
C ARG A 216 -4.77 14.25 -2.00
N ASP A 217 -5.23 14.97 -0.97
CA ASP A 217 -6.61 14.90 -0.48
C ASP A 217 -7.08 13.44 -0.28
N ALA A 218 -6.16 12.58 0.13
CA ALA A 218 -6.31 11.13 0.15
C ALA A 218 -7.13 10.65 1.36
N GLY A 219 -8.28 11.28 1.57
CA GLY A 219 -9.22 10.94 2.62
C GLY A 219 -9.08 11.76 3.89
N HIS A 220 -9.85 11.40 4.91
CA HIS A 220 -9.74 12.06 6.21
C HIS A 220 -8.38 11.81 6.88
N ARG A 221 -7.78 10.66 6.64
CA ARG A 221 -6.44 10.27 7.08
C ARG A 221 -5.69 9.72 5.89
N SER A 222 -4.63 10.38 5.45
CA SER A 222 -3.87 9.86 4.30
C SER A 222 -3.30 8.47 4.60
N ILE A 223 -2.74 8.27 5.81
CA ILE A 223 -2.36 6.94 6.30
C ILE A 223 -2.95 6.71 7.69
N ASN A 224 -3.60 5.58 7.86
CA ASN A 224 -4.17 5.12 9.12
C ASN A 224 -3.47 3.84 9.59
N LEU A 225 -2.58 3.98 10.57
CA LEU A 225 -1.90 2.86 11.22
C LEU A 225 -2.87 2.27 12.26
N GLY A 226 -3.57 1.21 11.88
CA GLY A 226 -4.61 0.57 12.66
C GLY A 226 -6.02 0.94 12.24
N GLY A 227 -6.94 0.88 13.18
CA GLY A 227 -8.36 1.14 12.93
C GLY A 227 -9.26 0.52 13.98
N SER A 228 -10.41 0.04 13.52
CA SER A 228 -11.37 -0.73 14.31
C SER A 228 -11.83 -1.91 13.46
N THR A 229 -11.35 -3.09 13.77
CA THR A 229 -11.66 -4.33 13.07
C THR A 229 -12.52 -5.23 13.95
N GLY A 230 -13.59 -5.81 13.40
CA GLY A 230 -14.31 -6.85 14.11
C GLY A 230 -13.39 -8.04 14.43
N LEU A 231 -13.39 -8.54 15.68
CA LEU A 231 -12.42 -9.52 16.15
C LEU A 231 -12.37 -10.79 15.27
N GLN A 232 -13.51 -11.16 14.68
CA GLN A 232 -13.61 -12.30 13.77
C GLN A 232 -12.87 -12.13 12.43
N PHE A 233 -12.38 -10.92 12.12
CA PHE A 233 -11.67 -10.64 10.87
C PHE A 233 -10.15 -10.51 11.02
N PHE A 234 -9.65 -10.57 12.26
CA PHE A 234 -8.20 -10.54 12.50
C PHE A 234 -7.50 -11.75 11.87
N ARG A 235 -6.28 -11.55 11.37
CA ARG A 235 -5.47 -12.60 10.78
C ARG A 235 -4.02 -12.54 11.28
N PRO A 236 -3.39 -13.68 11.55
CA PRO A 236 -3.97 -15.04 11.55
C PRO A 236 -4.90 -15.28 12.75
N SER A 237 -4.82 -14.48 13.79
CA SER A 237 -5.63 -14.52 15.01
C SER A 237 -5.71 -13.14 15.64
N VAL A 238 -6.60 -12.96 16.60
CA VAL A 238 -6.71 -11.72 17.36
C VAL A 238 -5.45 -11.55 18.22
N GLY A 239 -4.75 -10.44 18.02
CA GLY A 239 -3.62 -10.00 18.85
C GLY A 239 -4.04 -8.92 19.86
N ASP A 240 -3.08 -8.07 20.23
CA ASP A 240 -3.25 -6.95 21.15
C ASP A 240 -3.06 -5.59 20.47
N TYR A 241 -3.04 -5.54 19.13
CA TYR A 241 -2.92 -4.34 18.31
C TYR A 241 -3.73 -4.47 17.00
N GLU A 242 -4.13 -3.34 16.43
CA GLU A 242 -4.66 -3.27 15.06
C GLU A 242 -3.53 -3.20 14.03
N ALA A 243 -2.48 -2.42 14.34
CA ALA A 243 -1.27 -2.30 13.52
C ALA A 243 -0.02 -2.29 14.39
N LYS A 244 1.07 -2.87 13.86
CA LYS A 244 2.36 -2.92 14.55
C LYS A 244 3.54 -2.78 13.59
N ASP A 245 4.61 -2.10 14.05
CA ASP A 245 5.87 -1.97 13.31
C ASP A 245 5.68 -1.49 11.85
N ILE A 246 4.87 -0.45 11.67
CA ILE A 246 4.64 0.17 10.37
C ILE A 246 5.65 1.29 10.15
N THR A 247 6.30 1.31 8.99
CA THR A 247 7.20 2.38 8.58
C THR A 247 6.57 3.23 7.48
N VAL A 248 6.55 4.56 7.67
CA VAL A 248 6.04 5.55 6.71
C VAL A 248 7.19 6.51 6.39
N ALA A 249 7.80 6.39 5.20
CA ALA A 249 9.05 7.09 4.92
C ALA A 249 9.10 7.72 3.52
N GLY A 250 9.63 8.94 3.43
CA GLY A 250 9.88 9.61 2.15
C GLY A 250 8.63 9.92 1.33
N ASN A 251 7.45 9.98 1.97
CA ASN A 251 6.19 10.26 1.30
C ASN A 251 5.91 11.76 1.24
N HIS A 252 5.08 12.15 0.31
CA HIS A 252 4.57 13.50 0.18
C HIS A 252 3.05 13.54 0.43
N PHE A 253 2.62 14.36 1.38
CA PHE A 253 1.22 14.55 1.77
C PHE A 253 0.79 15.98 1.48
N THR A 254 -0.35 16.16 0.80
CA THR A 254 -0.98 17.46 0.60
C THR A 254 -2.46 17.37 0.94
N GLY A 255 -2.97 18.32 1.71
CA GLY A 255 -4.36 18.34 2.14
C GLY A 255 -4.68 17.23 3.15
N SER A 256 -5.85 16.60 3.02
CA SER A 256 -6.43 15.67 3.99
C SER A 256 -6.66 16.27 5.37
N SER A 257 -7.58 15.73 6.16
CA SER A 257 -7.80 16.24 7.52
C SER A 257 -6.65 15.92 8.47
N ALA A 258 -5.93 14.80 8.23
CA ALA A 258 -4.66 14.48 8.89
C ALA A 258 -3.75 13.66 7.96
N ALA A 259 -2.44 13.89 8.03
CA ALA A 259 -1.48 13.12 7.24
C ALA A 259 -1.38 11.66 7.73
N VAL A 260 -1.12 11.47 9.02
CA VAL A 260 -0.96 10.14 9.62
C VAL A 260 -1.76 10.03 10.92
N ALA A 261 -2.37 8.87 11.15
CA ALA A 261 -3.01 8.53 12.39
C ALA A 261 -2.50 7.19 12.94
N TRP A 262 -2.20 7.13 14.23
CA TRP A 262 -2.04 5.88 15.00
C TRP A 262 -3.37 5.57 15.67
N VAL A 263 -3.92 4.38 15.39
CA VAL A 263 -5.26 4.00 15.87
C VAL A 263 -5.22 2.58 16.41
N THR A 264 -5.15 2.42 17.72
CA THR A 264 -4.92 1.13 18.37
C THR A 264 -3.62 0.47 17.86
N ALA A 265 -2.59 1.29 17.69
CA ALA A 265 -1.32 0.90 17.09
C ALA A 265 -0.22 0.72 18.15
N ASP A 266 0.62 -0.29 17.96
CA ASP A 266 1.81 -0.54 18.77
C ASP A 266 3.07 -0.17 17.96
N GLY A 267 3.70 0.93 18.32
CA GLY A 267 4.85 1.49 17.59
C GLY A 267 4.43 2.22 16.31
N GLY A 268 5.31 2.16 15.30
CA GLY A 268 5.20 2.85 14.03
C GLY A 268 6.16 4.02 13.90
N HIS A 269 6.89 4.05 12.78
CA HIS A 269 7.97 4.99 12.51
C HIS A 269 7.65 5.85 11.28
N VAL A 270 7.40 7.13 11.49
CA VAL A 270 7.07 8.12 10.46
C VAL A 270 8.23 9.08 10.29
N HIS A 271 8.96 8.98 9.18
CA HIS A 271 10.19 9.76 9.02
C HIS A 271 10.48 10.19 7.57
N HIS A 272 11.22 11.29 7.43
CA HIS A 272 11.65 11.83 6.14
C HIS A 272 10.49 12.12 5.19
N ASN A 273 9.30 12.42 5.72
CA ASN A 273 8.14 12.78 4.92
C ASN A 273 8.03 14.31 4.79
N THR A 274 7.35 14.74 3.73
CA THR A 274 6.92 16.13 3.55
C THR A 274 5.41 16.19 3.71
N ILE A 275 4.92 16.99 4.66
CA ILE A 275 3.49 17.18 4.94
C ILE A 275 3.16 18.64 4.66
N VAL A 276 2.29 18.90 3.71
CA VAL A 276 1.96 20.25 3.24
C VAL A 276 0.49 20.54 3.45
N LEU A 277 0.24 21.58 4.24
CA LEU A 277 -1.08 22.20 4.44
C LEU A 277 -2.19 21.19 4.79
N PRO A 278 -2.02 20.35 5.82
CA PRO A 278 -3.11 19.51 6.29
C PRO A 278 -4.29 20.39 6.74
N GLU A 279 -5.52 19.92 6.53
CA GLU A 279 -6.71 20.74 6.72
C GLU A 279 -7.08 20.98 8.19
N LYS A 280 -6.68 20.08 9.09
CA LYS A 280 -7.15 20.16 10.49
C LYS A 280 -6.11 19.74 11.52
N TRP A 281 -5.42 18.63 11.30
CA TRP A 281 -4.39 18.06 12.17
C TRP A 281 -3.18 17.63 11.36
N VAL A 282 -2.02 17.66 11.93
CA VAL A 282 -0.85 17.00 11.32
C VAL A 282 -0.95 15.50 11.57
N LEU A 283 -1.19 15.13 12.83
CA LEU A 283 -1.22 13.74 13.31
C LEU A 283 -2.45 13.47 14.19
N ARG A 284 -2.81 12.20 14.32
CA ARG A 284 -3.79 11.73 15.30
C ARG A 284 -3.27 10.52 16.07
N VAL A 285 -3.64 10.42 17.34
CA VAL A 285 -3.39 9.25 18.21
C VAL A 285 -4.70 8.86 18.85
N LEU A 286 -5.25 7.73 18.46
CA LEU A 286 -6.61 7.31 18.81
C LEU A 286 -6.64 5.87 19.31
N GLN A 287 -7.66 5.53 20.08
CA GLN A 287 -7.99 4.17 20.48
C GLN A 287 -9.41 3.88 20.01
N GLU A 288 -9.56 3.18 18.87
CA GLU A 288 -10.88 2.87 18.30
C GLU A 288 -11.34 1.44 18.64
N THR A 289 -10.43 0.49 18.86
CA THR A 289 -10.74 -0.84 19.37
C THR A 289 -10.71 -0.81 20.88
N GLU A 290 -11.87 -1.06 21.50
CA GLU A 290 -12.08 -0.86 22.94
C GLU A 290 -11.93 -2.13 23.79
N ASP A 291 -11.75 -3.29 23.16
CA ASP A 291 -11.56 -4.55 23.87
C ASP A 291 -10.33 -4.46 24.77
N PRO A 292 -10.43 -4.84 26.07
CA PRO A 292 -9.34 -4.65 27.04
C PRO A 292 -8.08 -5.46 26.74
N GLN A 293 -8.11 -6.43 25.83
CA GLN A 293 -6.89 -7.13 25.40
C GLN A 293 -5.96 -6.26 24.57
N PHE A 294 -6.46 -5.17 23.94
CA PHE A 294 -5.65 -4.29 23.08
C PHE A 294 -4.84 -3.31 23.91
N GLN A 295 -3.57 -3.19 23.55
CA GLN A 295 -2.70 -2.16 24.10
C GLN A 295 -3.23 -0.76 23.73
N PRO A 296 -3.00 0.25 24.58
CA PRO A 296 -3.19 1.64 24.17
C PRO A 296 -2.37 1.96 22.94
N SER A 297 -2.89 2.84 22.07
CA SER A 297 -2.07 3.35 20.96
C SER A 297 -0.82 4.03 21.52
N GLN A 298 0.38 3.52 21.20
CA GLN A 298 1.62 3.83 21.90
C GLN A 298 2.88 3.74 21.02
N GLY A 299 4.00 4.27 21.50
CA GLY A 299 5.35 4.00 20.99
C GLY A 299 5.65 4.57 19.60
N GLY A 300 4.83 5.49 19.08
CA GLY A 300 5.04 6.08 17.77
C GLY A 300 6.27 7.00 17.75
N VAL A 301 7.03 6.97 16.64
CA VAL A 301 8.17 7.85 16.38
C VAL A 301 7.88 8.72 15.17
N PHE A 302 7.98 10.04 15.34
CA PHE A 302 7.83 11.03 14.28
C PHE A 302 9.11 11.87 14.19
N GLU A 303 9.92 11.65 13.14
CA GLU A 303 11.23 12.29 13.06
C GLU A 303 11.67 12.66 11.65
N HIS A 304 12.55 13.66 11.54
CA HIS A 304 13.10 14.11 10.26
C HIS A 304 12.05 14.46 9.20
N ASN A 305 10.84 14.87 9.60
CA ASN A 305 9.79 15.28 8.67
C ASN A 305 9.82 16.80 8.47
N LEU A 306 9.43 17.23 7.28
CA LEU A 306 9.08 18.63 7.00
C LEU A 306 7.56 18.77 7.11
N VAL A 307 7.10 19.68 7.98
CA VAL A 307 5.68 19.98 8.16
C VAL A 307 5.43 21.44 7.84
N VAL A 308 4.73 21.70 6.76
CA VAL A 308 4.29 23.03 6.33
C VAL A 308 2.82 23.19 6.72
N TYR A 309 2.47 24.21 7.47
CA TYR A 309 1.12 24.42 8.00
C TYR A 309 0.70 25.88 8.03
N ASP A 310 -0.59 26.10 8.10
CA ASP A 310 -1.24 27.42 8.19
C ASP A 310 -2.22 27.47 9.36
N SER A 311 -3.05 28.52 9.42
CA SER A 311 -4.04 28.75 10.49
C SER A 311 -5.14 27.70 10.59
N ARG A 312 -5.34 26.84 9.59
CA ARG A 312 -6.30 25.71 9.65
C ARG A 312 -5.92 24.69 10.71
N VAL A 313 -4.63 24.49 10.95
CA VAL A 313 -4.13 23.57 11.99
C VAL A 313 -4.16 24.25 13.35
N GLN A 314 -5.24 24.06 14.10
CA GLN A 314 -5.38 24.58 15.47
C GLN A 314 -4.81 23.60 16.53
N VAL A 315 -4.85 22.32 16.23
CA VAL A 315 -4.33 21.23 17.08
C VAL A 315 -3.40 20.37 16.20
N PHE A 316 -2.12 20.32 16.53
CA PHE A 316 -1.13 19.59 15.72
C PHE A 316 -1.28 18.07 15.85
N VAL A 317 -1.45 17.58 17.07
CA VAL A 317 -1.68 16.16 17.36
C VAL A 317 -3.02 16.01 18.08
N ASN A 318 -4.00 15.41 17.41
CA ASN A 318 -5.28 15.09 18.02
C ASN A 318 -5.16 13.79 18.82
N VAL A 319 -5.16 13.90 20.13
CA VAL A 319 -5.02 12.79 21.06
C VAL A 319 -6.39 12.39 21.59
N GLY A 320 -6.76 11.14 21.40
CA GLY A 320 -7.98 10.52 21.94
C GLY A 320 -7.78 9.93 23.32
N VAL A 321 -8.88 9.54 23.94
CA VAL A 321 -8.89 8.84 25.24
C VAL A 321 -8.29 7.42 25.10
N ARG A 322 -7.83 6.88 26.22
CA ARG A 322 -7.26 5.51 26.30
C ARG A 322 -6.07 5.27 25.38
N THR A 323 -5.28 6.31 25.10
CA THR A 323 -4.01 6.25 24.38
C THR A 323 -2.86 6.53 25.34
N ALA A 324 -1.64 6.22 24.97
CA ALA A 324 -0.42 6.50 25.74
C ALA A 324 0.47 7.53 25.01
N PRO A 325 0.03 8.79 24.86
CA PRO A 325 0.70 9.80 24.06
C PRO A 325 2.07 10.19 24.62
N GLU A 326 2.33 9.97 25.90
CA GLU A 326 3.61 10.18 26.58
C GLU A 326 4.71 9.22 26.11
N THR A 327 4.36 8.15 25.41
CA THR A 327 5.29 7.18 24.85
C THR A 327 5.79 7.57 23.45
N PHE A 328 5.22 8.62 22.86
CA PHE A 328 5.59 9.08 21.52
C PHE A 328 6.88 9.90 21.55
N THR A 329 7.66 9.78 20.49
CA THR A 329 8.89 10.53 20.30
C THR A 329 8.78 11.45 19.10
N PHE A 330 9.11 12.74 19.30
CA PHE A 330 9.21 13.74 18.25
C PHE A 330 10.66 14.24 18.24
N ARG A 331 11.33 14.18 17.07
CA ARG A 331 12.71 14.66 16.99
C ARG A 331 13.12 15.09 15.59
N ARG A 332 13.95 16.13 15.51
CA ARG A 332 14.57 16.62 14.27
C ARG A 332 13.59 16.95 13.16
N ASN A 333 12.34 17.28 13.50
CA ASN A 333 11.38 17.73 12.52
C ASN A 333 11.59 19.21 12.20
N VAL A 334 11.24 19.59 10.99
CA VAL A 334 11.19 20.98 10.54
C VAL A 334 9.73 21.39 10.49
N TRP A 335 9.37 22.41 11.24
CA TRP A 335 8.01 22.97 11.36
C TRP A 335 7.98 24.35 10.74
N LEU A 336 7.21 24.55 9.67
CA LEU A 336 7.11 25.79 8.95
C LEU A 336 5.68 26.34 9.01
N ASP A 337 5.49 27.44 9.73
CA ASP A 337 4.24 28.21 9.71
C ASP A 337 4.28 29.23 8.57
N VAL A 338 3.46 29.06 7.56
CA VAL A 338 3.45 29.97 6.38
C VAL A 338 2.67 31.26 6.59
N GLU A 339 1.96 31.39 7.69
CA GLU A 339 1.16 32.58 8.05
C GLU A 339 1.65 33.28 9.32
N GLY A 340 2.67 32.75 9.98
CA GLY A 340 3.15 33.30 11.24
C GLY A 340 4.37 32.58 11.81
N CYS A 341 4.42 32.44 13.14
CA CYS A 341 5.53 31.79 13.85
C CYS A 341 5.01 30.90 15.00
N ARG A 342 3.86 30.27 14.81
CA ARG A 342 3.33 29.36 15.84
C ARG A 342 4.20 28.11 15.94
N ARG A 343 4.42 27.65 17.15
CA ARG A 343 5.09 26.37 17.39
C ARG A 343 4.05 25.27 17.65
N PRO A 344 4.30 24.05 17.22
CA PRO A 344 3.40 22.93 17.49
C PRO A 344 3.35 22.64 19.00
N SER A 345 2.14 22.37 19.49
CA SER A 345 1.93 21.73 20.78
C SER A 345 1.90 20.23 20.56
N LEU A 346 2.87 19.52 21.13
CA LEU A 346 3.07 18.08 20.96
C LEU A 346 2.86 17.36 22.29
N PRO A 347 2.45 16.07 22.28
CA PRO A 347 2.28 15.26 23.50
C PRO A 347 3.56 15.13 24.34
N THR A 348 4.70 15.04 23.69
CA THR A 348 6.03 15.05 24.30
C THR A 348 6.89 16.13 23.65
N ALA A 349 7.95 16.55 24.31
CA ALA A 349 8.81 17.61 23.81
C ALA A 349 9.54 17.19 22.52
N GLU A 350 9.52 18.07 21.51
CA GLU A 350 10.34 17.93 20.29
C GLU A 350 11.83 18.02 20.66
N GLN A 351 12.61 17.04 20.24
CA GLN A 351 14.07 17.00 20.41
C GLN A 351 14.75 17.50 19.12
N GLU A 352 15.62 18.49 19.24
CA GLU A 352 16.39 19.05 18.11
C GLU A 352 15.51 19.53 16.93
N GLY A 353 14.29 20.01 17.19
CA GLY A 353 13.37 20.52 16.17
C GLY A 353 13.76 21.89 15.63
N THR A 354 13.50 22.13 14.36
CA THR A 354 13.69 23.40 13.67
C THR A 354 12.34 24.08 13.42
N TYR A 355 12.24 25.37 13.72
CA TYR A 355 11.01 26.15 13.56
C TYR A 355 11.25 27.32 12.62
N LEU A 356 10.53 27.35 11.52
CA LEU A 356 10.64 28.37 10.47
C LEU A 356 9.36 29.20 10.40
N CYS A 357 9.51 30.46 10.04
CA CYS A 357 8.43 31.43 9.97
C CYS A 357 8.43 32.13 8.61
N ASP A 358 7.26 32.44 8.12
CA ASP A 358 6.96 33.41 7.07
C ASP A 358 7.87 33.34 5.82
N VAL A 359 7.78 32.27 5.08
CA VAL A 359 8.44 32.11 3.77
C VAL A 359 7.44 31.99 2.60
N GLY A 360 6.20 32.46 2.76
CA GLY A 360 5.16 32.45 1.72
C GLY A 360 4.84 31.06 1.17
N ALA A 361 3.59 30.68 1.15
CA ALA A 361 3.13 29.34 0.71
C ALA A 361 3.54 28.99 -0.75
N GLU A 362 3.77 29.99 -1.59
CA GLU A 362 4.16 29.82 -3.00
C GLU A 362 5.55 29.20 -3.20
N ALA A 363 6.41 29.23 -2.17
CA ALA A 363 7.76 28.64 -2.24
C ALA A 363 7.77 27.11 -2.11
N TYR A 364 6.64 26.49 -1.78
CA TYR A 364 6.56 25.08 -1.42
C TYR A 364 5.68 24.21 -2.31
N GLU A 365 5.43 24.61 -3.58
CA GLU A 365 4.96 23.63 -4.58
C GLU A 365 6.11 22.68 -4.91
N PRO A 366 6.03 21.38 -4.54
CA PRO A 366 7.11 20.44 -4.80
C PRO A 366 7.31 20.26 -6.30
N ALA A 367 8.56 20.32 -6.75
CA ALA A 367 8.92 20.04 -8.15
C ALA A 367 8.47 18.62 -8.58
N GLN A 368 8.34 17.70 -7.62
CA GLN A 368 7.86 16.32 -7.85
C GLN A 368 6.36 16.25 -8.20
N ASP A 369 5.51 17.15 -7.69
CA ASP A 369 4.09 17.18 -8.07
C ASP A 369 3.91 17.53 -9.56
N ARG A 370 4.82 18.31 -10.15
CA ARG A 370 4.75 18.67 -11.57
C ARG A 370 5.08 17.53 -12.52
N GLU A 371 5.95 16.63 -12.13
CA GLU A 371 6.43 15.54 -12.98
C GLU A 371 5.51 14.32 -12.90
N LEU A 372 5.03 13.95 -11.70
CA LEU A 372 4.03 12.90 -11.49
C LEU A 372 2.66 13.29 -12.08
N LEU A 373 2.26 14.57 -12.00
CA LEU A 373 1.02 15.07 -12.60
C LEU A 373 1.08 15.12 -14.13
N ARG A 374 2.25 15.34 -14.74
CA ARG A 374 2.40 15.31 -16.22
C ARG A 374 2.22 13.89 -16.76
N GLY A 375 2.76 12.88 -16.10
CA GLY A 375 2.60 11.47 -16.52
C GLY A 375 1.16 10.96 -16.45
N THR A 376 0.33 11.48 -15.53
CA THR A 376 -1.08 11.07 -15.39
C THR A 376 -2.04 11.82 -16.32
N HIS A 377 -1.70 13.05 -16.76
CA HIS A 377 -2.53 13.83 -17.69
C HIS A 377 -2.28 13.54 -19.16
N GLU A 378 -1.09 13.10 -19.55
CA GLU A 378 -0.83 12.69 -20.93
C GLU A 378 -1.47 11.34 -21.29
N ASN A 379 -1.72 10.46 -20.31
CA ASN A 379 -2.42 9.19 -20.50
C ASN A 379 -3.95 9.26 -20.30
N ALA A 380 -4.53 10.44 -20.12
CA ALA A 380 -5.97 10.65 -19.89
C ALA A 380 -6.68 11.39 -21.05
N ARG A 381 -6.02 11.55 -22.21
CA ARG A 381 -6.64 12.10 -23.44
C ARG A 381 -6.96 11.00 -24.45
#